data_d5ab6bed34c7b54afbf4e078aa9e6a9e
#
_entry.id   d5ab6bed34c7b54afbf4e078aa9e6a9e
#
_cell.length_a   1.000
_cell.length_b   1.000
_cell.length_c   1.000
_cell.angle_alpha   90.00
_cell.angle_beta   90.00
_cell.angle_gamma   90.00
#
_symmetry.space_group_name_H-M   'P 1'
#
loop_
_entity.id
_entity.type
_entity.pdbx_description
1 polymer ?
#
loop_
_entity_poly.entity_id
_entity_poly.type
_entity_poly.pdbx_seq_one_letter_code
_entity_poly.pdbx_strand_id
1 'polypeptide(L)'
;HVLTRPDSGGTGTDYKITCYGYFDKLEKVLIFGTYENQEIADIVRNICRQVEAKTGILYNDNKIYDVDYDIKKIVFDGVSAKEALEQLSEFATDFVYGVDEYREFFFRPRVDEINEEARFWVGQHMDGFEPTQSIDKIVNYARIKGAAIDGEGESWMATVEDKESQDLYGVSEEVWTLPT
;
A
#
# COMPACT_ATOMS: atom_id res chain seq x y z
N HIS A 1 -15.89 -16.64 0.50
CA HIS A 1 -17.33 -16.38 0.65
C HIS A 1 -17.81 -16.99 1.95
N VAL A 2 -18.21 -16.19 2.92
CA VAL A 2 -18.89 -16.67 4.13
C VAL A 2 -20.36 -16.31 3.96
N LEU A 3 -21.20 -17.31 3.73
CA LEU A 3 -22.65 -17.18 3.79
C LEU A 3 -23.08 -17.36 5.25
N THR A 4 -23.44 -16.30 5.93
CA THR A 4 -24.11 -16.39 7.23
C THR A 4 -25.60 -16.49 7.00
N ARG A 5 -26.22 -17.59 7.49
CA ARG A 5 -27.67 -17.77 7.45
C ARG A 5 -28.29 -16.82 8.49
N PRO A 6 -29.31 -16.02 8.15
CA PRO A 6 -29.96 -15.18 9.15
C PRO A 6 -30.66 -16.05 10.21
N ASP A 7 -30.61 -15.60 11.44
CA ASP A 7 -31.41 -16.18 12.52
C ASP A 7 -32.91 -16.08 12.16
N SER A 8 -33.64 -17.16 12.38
CA SER A 8 -35.00 -17.40 11.93
C SER A 8 -36.07 -16.62 12.70
N GLY A 9 -35.96 -15.29 12.71
CA GLY A 9 -36.89 -14.42 13.45
C GLY A 9 -37.46 -13.22 12.67
N GLY A 10 -37.05 -13.00 11.43
CA GLY A 10 -37.52 -11.87 10.62
C GLY A 10 -38.17 -12.32 9.31
N THR A 11 -39.22 -11.65 8.91
CA THR A 11 -39.94 -11.83 7.64
C THR A 11 -39.18 -11.28 6.41
N GLY A 12 -37.91 -10.99 6.54
CA GLY A 12 -37.04 -10.54 5.46
C GLY A 12 -35.91 -11.54 5.19
N THR A 13 -35.60 -11.78 3.91
CA THR A 13 -34.51 -12.63 3.43
C THR A 13 -33.24 -11.85 3.20
N ASP A 14 -32.84 -11.01 4.15
CA ASP A 14 -31.59 -10.24 4.03
C ASP A 14 -30.40 -11.15 4.33
N TYR A 15 -29.50 -11.30 3.37
CA TYR A 15 -28.27 -12.05 3.49
C TYR A 15 -27.10 -11.07 3.62
N LYS A 16 -26.35 -11.15 4.71
CA LYS A 16 -25.08 -10.44 4.82
C LYS A 16 -23.97 -11.30 4.24
N ILE A 17 -23.40 -10.87 3.12
CA ILE A 17 -22.29 -11.53 2.45
C ILE A 17 -21.03 -10.72 2.68
N THR A 18 -20.01 -11.31 3.29
CA THR A 18 -18.67 -10.71 3.39
C THR A 18 -17.79 -11.30 2.30
N CYS A 19 -17.29 -10.45 1.43
CA CYS A 19 -16.41 -10.83 0.34
C CYS A 19 -15.01 -10.27 0.60
N TYR A 20 -13.99 -11.10 0.35
CA TYR A 20 -12.58 -10.68 0.38
C TYR A 20 -12.02 -10.72 -1.03
N GLY A 21 -11.19 -9.74 -1.36
CA GLY A 21 -10.47 -9.71 -2.63
C GLY A 21 -9.40 -10.80 -2.72
N TYR A 22 -8.87 -11.03 -3.91
CA TYR A 22 -7.79 -12.02 -4.11
C TYR A 22 -6.53 -11.70 -3.32
N PHE A 23 -6.25 -10.43 -3.06
CA PHE A 23 -5.10 -9.97 -2.29
C PHE A 23 -5.05 -10.57 -0.87
N ASP A 24 -6.20 -10.86 -0.26
CA ASP A 24 -6.30 -11.52 1.05
C ASP A 24 -5.65 -12.92 1.10
N LYS A 25 -5.54 -13.60 -0.05
CA LYS A 25 -4.88 -14.90 -0.13
C LYS A 25 -3.37 -14.84 0.15
N LEU A 26 -2.74 -13.69 -0.07
CA LEU A 26 -1.32 -13.47 0.20
C LEU A 26 -0.99 -13.52 1.69
N GLU A 27 -1.97 -13.25 2.56
CA GLU A 27 -1.81 -13.32 4.02
C GLU A 27 -1.53 -14.75 4.51
N LYS A 28 -1.93 -15.77 3.74
CA LYS A 28 -1.80 -17.18 4.10
C LYS A 28 -0.55 -17.87 3.56
N VAL A 29 0.28 -17.15 2.83
CA VAL A 29 1.52 -17.68 2.24
C VAL A 29 2.71 -16.98 2.86
N LEU A 30 3.63 -17.77 3.42
CA LEU A 30 4.83 -17.23 4.06
C LEU A 30 5.99 -17.13 3.06
N ILE A 31 6.74 -16.04 3.20
CA ILE A 31 7.96 -15.75 2.44
C ILE A 31 9.17 -15.91 3.35
N PHE A 32 10.17 -16.60 2.82
CA PHE A 32 11.49 -16.73 3.40
C PHE A 32 12.52 -16.33 2.35
N GLY A 33 13.40 -15.41 2.69
CA GLY A 33 14.46 -14.99 1.78
C GLY A 33 15.23 -13.79 2.29
N THR A 34 16.46 -13.68 1.82
CA THR A 34 17.32 -12.53 2.02
C THR A 34 17.61 -11.93 0.65
N TYR A 35 17.36 -10.65 0.51
CA TYR A 35 17.61 -9.88 -0.71
C TYR A 35 18.65 -8.82 -0.40
N GLU A 36 19.71 -8.75 -1.19
CA GLU A 36 20.82 -7.82 -0.99
C GLU A 36 21.16 -7.13 -2.31
N ASN A 37 21.25 -5.80 -2.29
CA ASN A 37 21.57 -4.95 -3.44
C ASN A 37 20.68 -5.29 -4.66
N GLN A 38 19.38 -5.34 -4.43
CA GLN A 38 18.39 -5.63 -5.45
C GLN A 38 17.36 -4.50 -5.55
N GLU A 39 16.95 -4.25 -6.77
CA GLU A 39 15.88 -3.31 -7.08
C GLU A 39 14.54 -3.84 -6.53
N ILE A 40 13.68 -2.95 -6.03
CA ILE A 40 12.41 -3.30 -5.36
C ILE A 40 11.53 -4.15 -6.27
N ALA A 41 11.36 -3.77 -7.54
CA ALA A 41 10.49 -4.50 -8.46
C ALA A 41 10.99 -5.92 -8.72
N ASP A 42 12.31 -6.16 -8.70
CA ASP A 42 12.87 -7.51 -8.84
C ASP A 42 12.53 -8.39 -7.64
N ILE A 43 12.54 -7.81 -6.44
CA ILE A 43 12.11 -8.52 -5.23
C ILE A 43 10.60 -8.81 -5.32
N VAL A 44 9.79 -7.84 -5.73
CA VAL A 44 8.34 -8.02 -5.96
C VAL A 44 8.07 -9.11 -6.99
N ARG A 45 8.76 -9.10 -8.14
CA ARG A 45 8.69 -10.15 -9.18
C ARG A 45 9.01 -11.53 -8.61
N ASN A 46 10.04 -11.61 -7.78
CA ASN A 46 10.44 -12.87 -7.14
C ASN A 46 9.35 -13.39 -6.20
N ILE A 47 8.81 -12.55 -5.33
CA ILE A 47 7.72 -12.90 -4.41
C ILE A 47 6.49 -13.36 -5.20
N CYS A 48 6.07 -12.62 -6.22
CA CYS A 48 4.91 -12.95 -7.05
C CYS A 48 5.04 -14.35 -7.69
N ARG A 49 6.21 -14.68 -8.25
CA ARG A 49 6.47 -16.02 -8.80
C ARG A 49 6.40 -17.13 -7.75
N GLN A 50 6.85 -16.87 -6.52
CA GLN A 50 6.79 -17.87 -5.42
C GLN A 50 5.35 -18.14 -4.98
N VAL A 51 4.47 -17.16 -5.02
CA VAL A 51 3.11 -17.27 -4.49
C VAL A 51 2.07 -17.68 -5.53
N GLU A 52 2.36 -17.53 -6.82
CA GLU A 52 1.43 -17.79 -7.92
C GLU A 52 0.75 -19.17 -7.82
N ALA A 53 1.53 -20.23 -7.71
CA ALA A 53 1.01 -21.61 -7.63
C ALA A 53 0.18 -21.88 -6.37
N LYS A 54 0.44 -21.14 -5.27
CA LYS A 54 -0.23 -21.34 -3.98
C LYS A 54 -1.52 -20.52 -3.86
N THR A 55 -1.57 -19.37 -4.48
CA THR A 55 -2.68 -18.42 -4.33
C THR A 55 -3.61 -18.38 -5.52
N GLY A 56 -3.11 -18.74 -6.71
CA GLY A 56 -3.79 -18.56 -7.99
C GLY A 56 -3.86 -17.09 -8.43
N ILE A 57 -3.03 -16.23 -7.81
CA ILE A 57 -2.77 -14.88 -8.28
C ILE A 57 -1.71 -15.00 -9.37
N LEU A 58 -2.03 -14.48 -10.54
CA LEU A 58 -1.17 -14.62 -11.72
C LEU A 58 -0.04 -13.59 -11.69
N TYR A 59 1.14 -14.04 -12.06
CA TYR A 59 2.30 -13.18 -12.30
C TYR A 59 2.26 -12.65 -13.73
N ASN A 60 2.37 -11.32 -13.88
CA ASN A 60 2.52 -10.66 -15.17
C ASN A 60 3.60 -9.58 -15.06
N ASP A 61 4.73 -9.82 -15.72
CA ASP A 61 5.89 -8.93 -15.69
C ASP A 61 5.58 -7.51 -16.15
N ASN A 62 4.70 -7.38 -17.15
CA ASN A 62 4.30 -6.07 -17.70
C ASN A 62 3.47 -5.21 -16.73
N LYS A 63 3.04 -5.76 -15.59
CA LYS A 63 2.28 -5.04 -14.55
C LYS A 63 3.13 -4.67 -13.33
N ILE A 64 4.41 -5.00 -13.36
CA ILE A 64 5.36 -4.67 -12.30
C ILE A 64 6.38 -3.70 -12.88
N TYR A 65 6.29 -2.45 -12.46
CA TYR A 65 7.13 -1.35 -12.94
C TYR A 65 8.33 -1.16 -12.03
N ASP A 66 9.45 -0.77 -12.62
CA ASP A 66 10.68 -0.48 -11.88
C ASP A 66 10.53 0.80 -11.04
N VAL A 67 11.15 0.81 -9.85
CA VAL A 67 11.06 1.91 -8.88
C VAL A 67 12.33 2.77 -8.91
N ASP A 68 13.39 2.32 -9.57
CA ASP A 68 14.73 2.94 -9.58
C ASP A 68 15.33 3.09 -8.16
N TYR A 69 15.02 2.13 -7.28
CA TYR A 69 15.56 2.10 -5.93
C TYR A 69 16.07 0.72 -5.53
N ASP A 70 17.36 0.64 -5.18
CA ASP A 70 18.01 -0.58 -4.73
C ASP A 70 17.97 -0.71 -3.20
N ILE A 71 17.39 -1.79 -2.71
CA ILE A 71 17.43 -2.15 -1.30
C ILE A 71 18.78 -2.78 -0.99
N LYS A 72 19.53 -2.18 -0.04
CA LYS A 72 20.82 -2.73 0.40
C LYS A 72 20.68 -4.11 0.99
N LYS A 73 19.72 -4.31 1.88
CA LYS A 73 19.40 -5.59 2.49
C LYS A 73 18.01 -5.59 3.08
N ILE A 74 17.23 -6.62 2.77
CA ILE A 74 15.96 -6.93 3.44
C ILE A 74 15.90 -8.44 3.68
N VAL A 75 15.37 -8.84 4.84
CA VAL A 75 15.25 -10.24 5.24
C VAL A 75 13.78 -10.52 5.56
N PHE A 76 13.20 -11.48 4.87
CA PHE A 76 11.91 -12.03 5.19
C PHE A 76 12.10 -13.39 5.85
N ASP A 77 11.69 -13.52 7.11
CA ASP A 77 11.81 -14.75 7.89
C ASP A 77 10.43 -15.19 8.38
N GLY A 78 9.66 -15.78 7.47
CA GLY A 78 8.32 -16.28 7.78
C GLY A 78 7.26 -15.20 7.87
N VAL A 79 7.43 -14.05 7.22
CA VAL A 79 6.39 -13.03 7.08
C VAL A 79 5.40 -13.43 6.00
N SER A 80 4.16 -12.96 6.09
CA SER A 80 3.18 -13.21 5.03
C SER A 80 3.60 -12.50 3.73
N ALA A 81 3.23 -13.08 2.58
CA ALA A 81 3.52 -12.45 1.29
C ALA A 81 2.87 -11.06 1.18
N LYS A 82 1.70 -10.89 1.81
CA LYS A 82 1.03 -9.60 1.92
C LYS A 82 1.91 -8.59 2.64
N GLU A 83 2.36 -8.93 3.85
CA GLU A 83 3.22 -8.07 4.66
C GLU A 83 4.57 -7.78 3.98
N ALA A 84 5.17 -8.76 3.32
CA ALA A 84 6.41 -8.56 2.55
C ALA A 84 6.22 -7.54 1.42
N LEU A 85 5.11 -7.61 0.68
CA LEU A 85 4.78 -6.66 -0.38
C LEU A 85 4.41 -5.27 0.17
N GLU A 86 3.73 -5.20 1.32
CA GLU A 86 3.44 -3.96 2.04
C GLU A 86 4.74 -3.26 2.46
N GLN A 87 5.69 -3.98 3.07
CA GLN A 87 7.00 -3.44 3.44
C GLN A 87 7.77 -2.91 2.22
N LEU A 88 7.75 -3.62 1.09
CA LEU A 88 8.40 -3.15 -0.14
C LEU A 88 7.74 -1.89 -0.70
N SER A 89 6.42 -1.79 -0.59
CA SER A 89 5.68 -0.60 -1.06
C SER A 89 5.98 0.66 -0.23
N GLU A 90 6.39 0.53 1.02
CA GLU A 90 6.79 1.67 1.86
C GLU A 90 8.02 2.41 1.29
N PHE A 91 8.88 1.69 0.56
CA PHE A 91 10.02 2.31 -0.14
C PHE A 91 9.65 2.94 -1.50
N ALA A 92 8.47 2.60 -2.02
CA ALA A 92 7.95 3.06 -3.31
C ALA A 92 6.69 3.94 -3.09
N THR A 93 6.87 5.08 -2.45
CA THR A 93 5.78 5.95 -1.92
C THR A 93 4.76 6.39 -2.98
N ASP A 94 5.20 6.56 -4.24
CA ASP A 94 4.35 6.97 -5.36
C ASP A 94 3.78 5.80 -6.15
N PHE A 95 3.90 4.57 -5.63
CA PHE A 95 3.37 3.37 -6.27
C PHE A 95 2.08 2.92 -5.62
N VAL A 96 1.27 2.23 -6.42
CA VAL A 96 0.08 1.50 -5.99
C VAL A 96 0.21 0.04 -6.38
N TYR A 97 -0.30 -0.84 -5.54
CA TYR A 97 -0.22 -2.27 -5.75
C TYR A 97 -1.55 -2.95 -5.40
N GLY A 98 -1.75 -4.13 -5.93
CA GLY A 98 -2.95 -4.90 -5.69
C GLY A 98 -3.10 -6.10 -6.62
N VAL A 99 -4.29 -6.66 -6.63
CA VAL A 99 -4.68 -7.72 -7.57
C VAL A 99 -5.94 -7.26 -8.31
N ASP A 100 -5.87 -7.28 -9.62
CA ASP A 100 -6.96 -6.84 -10.48
C ASP A 100 -8.07 -7.90 -10.67
N GLU A 101 -9.06 -7.57 -11.50
CA GLU A 101 -10.21 -8.44 -11.83
C GLU A 101 -9.80 -9.70 -12.60
N TYR A 102 -8.64 -9.69 -13.27
CA TYR A 102 -8.07 -10.84 -13.97
C TYR A 102 -7.21 -11.72 -13.06
N ARG A 103 -7.14 -11.38 -11.78
CA ARG A 103 -6.30 -12.01 -10.75
C ARG A 103 -4.80 -11.81 -10.99
N GLU A 104 -4.41 -10.80 -11.75
CA GLU A 104 -3.02 -10.43 -11.96
C GLU A 104 -2.58 -9.43 -10.90
N PHE A 105 -1.40 -9.67 -10.30
CA PHE A 105 -0.79 -8.73 -9.40
C PHE A 105 -0.22 -7.55 -10.19
N PHE A 106 -0.43 -6.34 -9.68
CA PHE A 106 0.16 -5.14 -10.25
C PHE A 106 0.93 -4.34 -9.20
N PHE A 107 2.00 -3.72 -9.63
CA PHE A 107 2.83 -2.79 -8.87
C PHE A 107 3.30 -1.69 -9.83
N ARG A 108 2.72 -0.51 -9.74
CA ARG A 108 2.88 0.55 -10.74
C ARG A 108 2.83 1.93 -10.12
N PRO A 109 3.40 2.97 -10.77
CA PRO A 109 3.25 4.35 -10.33
C PRO A 109 1.78 4.73 -10.17
N ARG A 110 1.49 5.56 -9.18
CA ARG A 110 0.18 6.18 -9.02
C ARG A 110 -0.07 7.11 -10.21
N VAL A 111 -1.21 6.94 -10.82
CA VAL A 111 -1.66 7.82 -11.91
C VAL A 111 -2.60 8.85 -11.29
N ASP A 112 -2.21 10.12 -11.36
CA ASP A 112 -3.03 11.24 -10.87
C ASP A 112 -4.04 11.74 -11.91
N GLU A 113 -4.12 11.06 -13.06
CA GLU A 113 -5.06 11.42 -14.12
C GLU A 113 -6.49 10.98 -13.75
N ILE A 114 -7.42 11.91 -13.91
CA ILE A 114 -8.83 11.62 -13.74
C ILE A 114 -9.27 10.69 -14.86
N ASN A 115 -9.79 9.51 -14.52
CA ASN A 115 -10.42 8.64 -15.48
C ASN A 115 -11.78 9.24 -15.92
N GLU A 116 -11.82 9.91 -17.06
CA GLU A 116 -13.03 10.56 -17.57
C GLU A 116 -14.14 9.56 -17.95
N GLU A 117 -13.81 8.27 -18.13
CA GLU A 117 -14.78 7.22 -18.40
C GLU A 117 -15.49 6.73 -17.13
N ALA A 118 -14.85 6.88 -15.96
CA ALA A 118 -15.41 6.50 -14.68
C ALA A 118 -16.27 7.65 -14.11
N ARG A 119 -17.56 7.68 -14.47
CA ARG A 119 -18.50 8.70 -13.99
C ARG A 119 -19.50 8.10 -13.02
N PHE A 120 -19.60 8.72 -11.85
CA PHE A 120 -20.59 8.38 -10.84
C PHE A 120 -21.64 9.48 -10.72
N TRP A 121 -22.91 9.09 -10.74
CA TRP A 121 -24.04 10.02 -10.63
C TRP A 121 -24.73 9.80 -9.29
N VAL A 122 -24.87 10.87 -8.51
CA VAL A 122 -25.67 10.83 -7.27
C VAL A 122 -27.12 10.55 -7.62
N GLY A 123 -27.77 9.67 -6.90
CA GLY A 123 -29.11 9.20 -7.14
C GLY A 123 -29.25 8.05 -8.17
N GLN A 124 -28.16 7.69 -8.87
CA GLN A 124 -28.13 6.56 -9.81
C GLN A 124 -27.11 5.49 -9.42
N HIS A 125 -25.88 5.92 -9.09
CA HIS A 125 -24.77 5.02 -8.76
C HIS A 125 -24.40 5.09 -7.28
N MET A 126 -24.79 6.16 -6.60
CA MET A 126 -24.59 6.38 -5.17
C MET A 126 -25.77 7.19 -4.60
N ASP A 127 -26.14 6.96 -3.35
CA ASP A 127 -27.24 7.67 -2.67
C ASP A 127 -26.85 9.08 -2.27
N GLY A 128 -25.57 9.34 -2.01
CA GLY A 128 -25.04 10.65 -1.65
C GLY A 128 -23.54 10.72 -1.83
N PHE A 129 -23.02 11.95 -1.87
CA PHE A 129 -21.60 12.24 -1.89
C PHE A 129 -21.33 13.39 -0.92
N GLU A 130 -20.63 13.10 0.15
CA GLU A 130 -20.24 14.08 1.17
C GLU A 130 -18.70 14.18 1.20
N PRO A 131 -18.09 15.12 0.45
CA PRO A 131 -16.66 15.32 0.54
C PRO A 131 -16.29 15.92 1.90
N THR A 132 -15.42 15.26 2.64
CA THR A 132 -14.87 15.78 3.88
C THR A 132 -13.45 16.25 3.64
N GLN A 133 -13.17 17.52 3.94
CA GLN A 133 -11.83 18.08 3.95
C GLN A 133 -11.53 18.55 5.37
N SER A 134 -10.36 18.21 5.89
CA SER A 134 -9.87 18.69 7.19
C SER A 134 -8.42 19.13 7.05
N ILE A 135 -8.12 20.29 7.63
CA ILE A 135 -6.77 20.82 7.75
C ILE A 135 -6.08 20.36 9.05
N ASP A 136 -6.80 19.68 9.93
CA ASP A 136 -6.31 19.32 11.29
C ASP A 136 -5.11 18.37 11.28
N LYS A 137 -4.86 17.70 10.15
CA LYS A 137 -3.77 16.73 9.98
C LYS A 137 -2.78 17.12 8.89
N ILE A 138 -2.81 18.37 8.44
CA ILE A 138 -1.81 18.84 7.48
C ILE A 138 -0.48 18.95 8.21
N VAL A 139 0.56 18.32 7.66
CA VAL A 139 1.95 18.50 8.03
C VAL A 139 2.66 19.04 6.79
N ASN A 140 3.15 20.28 6.86
CA ASN A 140 3.80 20.96 5.75
C ASN A 140 5.27 21.34 6.06
N TYR A 141 5.76 20.89 7.21
CA TYR A 141 7.15 20.98 7.60
C TYR A 141 7.50 19.72 8.41
N ALA A 142 8.26 18.81 7.83
CA ALA A 142 8.66 17.58 8.49
C ALA A 142 10.16 17.55 8.76
N ARG A 143 10.54 17.20 9.99
CA ARG A 143 11.92 16.87 10.37
C ARG A 143 12.04 15.37 10.48
N ILE A 144 12.84 14.77 9.61
CA ILE A 144 13.05 13.33 9.57
C ILE A 144 14.36 13.02 10.31
N LYS A 145 14.27 12.18 11.34
CA LYS A 145 15.41 11.66 12.07
C LYS A 145 15.67 10.22 11.65
N GLY A 146 16.87 9.94 11.18
CA GLY A 146 17.33 8.57 10.91
C GLY A 146 17.93 7.91 12.14
N ALA A 147 18.35 6.66 11.98
CA ALA A 147 19.09 5.92 13.00
C ALA A 147 20.44 6.61 13.32
N ALA A 148 20.94 6.38 14.54
CA ALA A 148 22.27 6.85 14.91
C ALA A 148 23.33 6.19 14.01
N ILE A 149 24.25 7.02 13.49
CA ILE A 149 25.37 6.55 12.71
C ILE A 149 26.48 6.14 13.70
N ASP A 150 26.89 4.87 13.62
CA ASP A 150 28.09 4.32 14.26
C ASP A 150 28.27 4.57 15.79
N GLY A 151 27.20 4.49 16.56
CA GLY A 151 27.31 4.45 18.02
C GLY A 151 27.69 5.77 18.71
N GLU A 152 27.89 6.86 17.99
CA GLU A 152 28.29 8.17 18.54
C GLU A 152 27.09 9.07 18.91
N GLY A 153 25.85 8.56 18.77
CA GLY A 153 24.66 9.30 19.19
C GLY A 153 24.20 10.41 18.25
N GLU A 154 24.90 10.67 17.16
CA GLU A 154 24.46 11.59 16.13
C GLU A 154 23.54 10.87 15.13
N SER A 155 22.28 11.29 15.08
CA SER A 155 21.33 10.80 14.08
C SER A 155 21.33 11.70 12.85
N TRP A 156 21.29 11.08 11.67
CA TRP A 156 21.05 11.82 10.45
C TRP A 156 19.71 12.56 10.53
N MET A 157 19.69 13.81 10.08
CA MET A 157 18.47 14.62 10.01
C MET A 157 18.28 15.21 8.62
N ALA A 158 17.05 15.13 8.12
CA ALA A 158 16.61 15.84 6.93
C ALA A 158 15.37 16.68 7.25
N THR A 159 15.16 17.70 6.44
CA THR A 159 13.99 18.57 6.53
C THR A 159 13.30 18.57 5.17
N VAL A 160 11.98 18.40 5.18
CA VAL A 160 11.13 18.52 4.00
C VAL A 160 10.06 19.57 4.29
N GLU A 161 9.86 20.49 3.36
CA GLU A 161 8.87 21.56 3.50
C GLU A 161 8.06 21.75 2.21
N ASP A 162 6.77 22.08 2.39
CA ASP A 162 5.86 22.52 1.33
C ASP A 162 5.46 23.96 1.58
N LYS A 163 6.13 24.90 0.87
CA LYS A 163 5.92 26.34 1.05
C LYS A 163 4.56 26.82 0.59
N GLU A 164 4.01 26.23 -0.46
CA GLU A 164 2.68 26.59 -0.95
C GLU A 164 1.61 26.25 0.08
N SER A 165 1.72 25.07 0.71
CA SER A 165 0.85 24.68 1.81
C SER A 165 1.03 25.56 3.04
N GLN A 166 2.28 25.97 3.36
CA GLN A 166 2.56 26.89 4.48
C GLN A 166 1.94 28.27 4.26
N ASP A 167 1.98 28.78 3.04
CA ASP A 167 1.40 30.08 2.70
C ASP A 167 -0.14 30.06 2.79
N LEU A 168 -0.78 28.92 2.49
CA LEU A 168 -2.23 28.78 2.51
C LEU A 168 -2.79 28.49 3.91
N TYR A 169 -2.10 27.64 4.70
CA TYR A 169 -2.64 27.06 5.93
C TYR A 169 -1.81 27.40 7.19
N GLY A 170 -0.70 28.12 7.03
CA GLY A 170 0.26 28.33 8.10
C GLY A 170 1.20 27.11 8.26
N VAL A 171 2.25 27.31 9.09
CA VAL A 171 3.26 26.26 9.32
C VAL A 171 2.72 25.23 10.32
N SER A 172 2.76 23.96 9.92
CA SER A 172 2.47 22.80 10.78
C SER A 172 3.67 21.85 10.74
N GLU A 173 4.35 21.73 11.90
CA GLU A 173 5.58 20.97 12.03
C GLU A 173 5.36 19.59 12.66
N GLU A 174 6.06 18.58 12.15
CA GLU A 174 6.13 17.25 12.76
C GLU A 174 7.53 16.67 12.69
N VAL A 175 7.85 15.79 13.64
CA VAL A 175 9.14 15.06 13.67
C VAL A 175 8.86 13.58 13.46
N TRP A 176 9.41 13.03 12.39
CA TRP A 176 9.34 11.61 12.08
C TRP A 176 10.67 10.93 12.39
N THR A 177 10.60 9.81 13.10
CA THR A 177 11.78 9.00 13.38
C THR A 177 11.68 7.72 12.57
N LEU A 178 12.66 7.50 11.69
CA LEU A 178 12.75 6.26 10.94
C LEU A 178 13.14 5.12 11.88
N PRO A 179 12.51 3.95 11.78
CA PRO A 179 12.89 2.79 12.55
C PRO A 179 14.32 2.35 12.19
N THR A 180 15.06 1.87 13.20
CA THR A 180 16.42 1.32 13.07
C THR A 180 16.40 -0.09 12.51
#